data_489663eefad918b7fdc81877d0e1ad75
#
_entry.id   489663eefad918b7fdc81877d0e1ad75
#
_cell.length_a   1.000
_cell.length_b   1.000
_cell.length_c   1.000
_cell.angle_alpha   90.00
_cell.angle_beta   90.00
_cell.angle_gamma   90.00
#
_symmetry.space_group_name_H-M   'P 1'
#
loop_
_entity.id
_entity.type
_entity.pdbx_description
1 polymer ?
#
loop_
_entity_poly.entity_id
_entity_poly.type
_entity_poly.pdbx_seq_one_letter_code
_entity_poly.pdbx_strand_id
1 'polypeptide(L)'
;MSDLNTYGFGNSGATSSVQVRNRVLRNTYALLALSMVPTVLGAWIGVTTGFSLFAGSPFIGLIAFLAIAFGFFWAIEKNKDSGLGVVLLLGFTFFMGLMLSRLIGSILGLSNGASLIMTAFGGTAVIFAGMASLAGTVKKDLSQGLGKWLFVGVILLILASVANIWLQMPALMLTISVVAIAIFSAFILVDVQRIINGGAVSYTHLTLPTNREV
;
A
#
# COMPACT_ATOMS: atom_id res chain seq x y z
N MET A 1 -11.25 -50.46 37.56
CA MET A 1 -10.19 -50.22 36.61
C MET A 1 -10.84 -49.52 35.43
N SER A 2 -10.84 -48.23 35.43
CA SER A 2 -11.48 -47.38 34.42
C SER A 2 -10.42 -46.49 33.81
N ASP A 3 -10.05 -46.81 32.58
CA ASP A 3 -9.12 -46.03 31.79
C ASP A 3 -9.81 -44.73 31.37
N LEU A 4 -9.45 -43.64 32.03
CA LEU A 4 -9.78 -42.32 31.62
C LEU A 4 -8.86 -41.93 30.43
N ASN A 5 -9.37 -42.18 29.24
CA ASN A 5 -8.78 -41.66 28.01
C ASN A 5 -8.86 -40.13 28.03
N THR A 6 -7.78 -39.52 28.45
CA THR A 6 -7.57 -38.07 28.37
C THR A 6 -7.43 -37.70 26.90
N TYR A 7 -8.55 -37.33 26.25
CA TYR A 7 -8.52 -36.72 24.95
C TYR A 7 -7.83 -35.35 25.10
N GLY A 8 -6.56 -35.33 24.74
CA GLY A 8 -5.80 -34.10 24.58
C GLY A 8 -6.42 -33.25 23.49
N PHE A 9 -7.28 -32.29 23.87
CA PHE A 9 -7.65 -31.19 23.03
C PHE A 9 -6.43 -30.25 22.86
N GLY A 10 -5.43 -30.76 22.13
CA GLY A 10 -4.20 -30.06 21.85
C GLY A 10 -4.40 -29.08 20.70
N ASN A 11 -4.30 -27.85 20.99
CA ASN A 11 -3.55 -26.75 20.26
C ASN A 11 -3.61 -26.67 18.71
N SER A 12 -4.50 -27.41 18.04
CA SER A 12 -4.56 -27.43 16.56
C SER A 12 -5.10 -26.13 15.97
N GLY A 13 -5.88 -25.37 16.73
CA GLY A 13 -6.47 -24.10 16.26
C GLY A 13 -5.50 -22.92 16.22
N ALA A 14 -4.57 -22.86 17.17
CA ALA A 14 -3.61 -21.75 17.25
C ALA A 14 -2.50 -21.85 16.20
N THR A 15 -2.05 -23.08 15.91
CA THR A 15 -1.03 -23.33 14.88
C THR A 15 -1.55 -23.09 13.46
N SER A 16 -2.82 -23.44 13.18
CA SER A 16 -3.42 -23.20 11.87
C SER A 16 -3.63 -21.70 11.61
N SER A 17 -4.04 -20.91 12.60
CA SER A 17 -4.23 -19.46 12.46
C SER A 17 -2.91 -18.72 12.19
N VAL A 18 -1.82 -19.12 12.85
CA VAL A 18 -0.48 -18.54 12.62
C VAL A 18 0.06 -18.88 11.22
N GLN A 19 -0.13 -20.13 10.78
CA GLN A 19 0.32 -20.57 9.45
C GLN A 19 -0.42 -19.83 8.32
N VAL A 20 -1.72 -19.65 8.46
CA VAL A 20 -2.54 -18.93 7.49
C VAL A 20 -2.15 -17.46 7.43
N ARG A 21 -1.99 -16.80 8.58
CA ARG A 21 -1.52 -15.43 8.66
C ARG A 21 -0.17 -15.24 7.95
N ASN A 22 0.79 -16.13 8.20
CA ASN A 22 2.10 -16.09 7.57
C ASN A 22 2.02 -16.29 6.05
N ARG A 23 1.11 -17.14 5.56
CA ARG A 23 0.87 -17.36 4.13
C ARG A 23 0.30 -16.10 3.47
N VAL A 24 -0.70 -15.47 4.09
CA VAL A 24 -1.31 -14.23 3.56
C VAL A 24 -0.27 -13.12 3.49
N LEU A 25 0.48 -12.87 4.56
CA LEU A 25 1.54 -11.87 4.56
C LEU A 25 2.60 -12.15 3.49
N ARG A 26 3.07 -13.39 3.38
CA ARG A 26 4.05 -13.77 2.36
C ARG A 26 3.54 -13.52 0.94
N ASN A 27 2.29 -13.89 0.66
CA ASN A 27 1.70 -13.69 -0.66
C ASN A 27 1.51 -12.19 -0.96
N THR A 28 1.08 -11.40 0.02
CA THR A 28 0.93 -9.95 -0.13
C THR A 28 2.28 -9.28 -0.41
N TYR A 29 3.32 -9.61 0.35
CA TYR A 29 4.66 -9.08 0.11
C TYR A 29 5.26 -9.56 -1.22
N ALA A 30 4.98 -10.79 -1.63
CA ALA A 30 5.40 -11.30 -2.94
C ALA A 30 4.72 -10.55 -4.08
N LEU A 31 3.41 -10.30 -3.99
CA LEU A 31 2.67 -9.48 -4.96
C LEU A 31 3.17 -8.03 -4.98
N LEU A 32 3.45 -7.45 -3.81
CA LEU A 32 4.01 -6.11 -3.71
C LEU A 32 5.39 -6.04 -4.39
N ALA A 33 6.28 -7.00 -4.13
CA ALA A 33 7.57 -7.08 -4.77
C ALA A 33 7.44 -7.30 -6.30
N LEU A 34 6.52 -8.17 -6.72
CA LEU A 34 6.25 -8.42 -8.13
C LEU A 34 5.72 -7.17 -8.84
N SER A 35 4.87 -6.37 -8.18
CA SER A 35 4.32 -5.14 -8.75
C SER A 35 5.37 -4.03 -8.93
N MET A 36 6.49 -4.11 -8.23
CA MET A 36 7.58 -3.16 -8.44
C MET A 36 8.27 -3.33 -9.80
N VAL A 37 8.31 -4.55 -10.35
CA VAL A 37 8.94 -4.81 -11.65
C VAL A 37 8.26 -4.02 -12.77
N PRO A 38 6.94 -4.13 -13.02
CA PRO A 38 6.30 -3.32 -14.04
C PRO A 38 6.35 -1.81 -13.73
N THR A 39 6.37 -1.40 -12.45
CA THR A 39 6.55 0.01 -12.09
C THR A 39 7.91 0.55 -12.56
N VAL A 40 8.99 -0.20 -12.31
CA VAL A 40 10.34 0.18 -12.76
C VAL A 40 10.42 0.20 -14.29
N LEU A 41 9.85 -0.80 -14.95
CA LEU A 41 9.79 -0.85 -16.43
C LEU A 41 9.00 0.33 -16.99
N GLY A 42 7.86 0.66 -16.41
CA GLY A 42 7.06 1.83 -16.81
C GLY A 42 7.84 3.13 -16.64
N ALA A 43 8.49 3.32 -15.49
CA ALA A 43 9.32 4.49 -15.24
C ALA A 43 10.50 4.60 -16.22
N TRP A 44 11.18 3.50 -16.48
CA TRP A 44 12.30 3.46 -17.43
C TRP A 44 11.86 3.78 -18.86
N ILE A 45 10.80 3.12 -19.35
CA ILE A 45 10.24 3.41 -20.67
C ILE A 45 9.79 4.87 -20.75
N GLY A 46 9.11 5.37 -19.73
CA GLY A 46 8.64 6.76 -19.71
C GLY A 46 9.77 7.79 -19.73
N VAL A 47 10.89 7.53 -19.02
CA VAL A 47 12.08 8.40 -19.06
C VAL A 47 12.74 8.36 -20.43
N THR A 48 12.92 7.17 -21.02
CA THR A 48 13.60 7.02 -22.31
C THR A 48 12.80 7.54 -23.50
N THR A 49 11.47 7.43 -23.46
CA THR A 49 10.57 7.91 -24.51
C THR A 49 10.14 9.37 -24.33
N GLY A 50 10.44 9.98 -23.17
CA GLY A 50 9.95 11.33 -22.83
C GLY A 50 8.43 11.38 -22.65
N PHE A 51 7.81 10.26 -22.27
CA PHE A 51 6.36 10.19 -22.11
C PHE A 51 5.83 11.21 -21.11
N SER A 52 4.82 11.97 -21.52
CA SER A 52 4.14 12.92 -20.63
C SER A 52 2.66 13.03 -20.99
N LEU A 53 1.81 12.56 -20.08
CA LEU A 53 0.37 12.76 -20.18
C LEU A 53 -0.03 14.24 -20.04
N PHE A 54 0.83 15.03 -19.40
CA PHE A 54 0.62 16.45 -19.10
C PHE A 54 1.23 17.40 -20.15
N ALA A 55 1.78 16.89 -21.27
CA ALA A 55 2.51 17.69 -22.24
C ALA A 55 1.64 18.74 -22.94
N GLY A 56 0.36 18.44 -23.23
CA GLY A 56 -0.54 19.35 -23.93
C GLY A 56 -1.19 20.38 -23.01
N SER A 57 -1.76 19.94 -21.90
CA SER A 57 -2.39 20.78 -20.89
C SER A 57 -2.36 20.07 -19.55
N PRO A 58 -1.85 20.71 -18.47
CA PRO A 58 -1.82 20.11 -17.15
C PRO A 58 -3.21 19.70 -16.64
N PHE A 59 -4.23 20.47 -16.95
CA PHE A 59 -5.60 20.22 -16.52
C PHE A 59 -6.21 19.00 -17.24
N ILE A 60 -6.05 18.91 -18.56
CA ILE A 60 -6.50 17.75 -19.35
C ILE A 60 -5.72 16.50 -18.92
N GLY A 61 -4.41 16.64 -18.71
CA GLY A 61 -3.57 15.54 -18.20
C GLY A 61 -4.02 15.02 -16.84
N LEU A 62 -4.42 15.91 -15.93
CA LEU A 62 -4.95 15.54 -14.63
C LEU A 62 -6.27 14.77 -14.76
N ILE A 63 -7.20 15.24 -15.58
CA ILE A 63 -8.48 14.56 -15.82
C ILE A 63 -8.24 13.18 -16.44
N ALA A 64 -7.37 13.10 -17.45
CA ALA A 64 -7.02 11.83 -18.10
C ALA A 64 -6.37 10.85 -17.10
N PHE A 65 -5.45 11.33 -16.28
CA PHE A 65 -4.82 10.55 -15.22
C PHE A 65 -5.87 9.97 -14.25
N LEU A 66 -6.76 10.81 -13.74
CA LEU A 66 -7.81 10.39 -12.82
C LEU A 66 -8.76 9.39 -13.48
N ALA A 67 -9.20 9.65 -14.72
CA ALA A 67 -10.07 8.74 -15.45
C ALA A 67 -9.44 7.35 -15.64
N ILE A 68 -8.16 7.29 -16.02
CA ILE A 68 -7.44 6.03 -16.19
C ILE A 68 -7.26 5.34 -14.83
N ALA A 69 -6.86 6.07 -13.77
CA ALA A 69 -6.68 5.51 -12.45
C ALA A 69 -7.98 4.93 -11.87
N PHE A 70 -9.08 5.66 -11.95
CA PHE A 70 -10.41 5.17 -11.52
C PHE A 70 -10.87 3.99 -12.37
N GLY A 71 -10.60 3.99 -13.68
CA GLY A 71 -10.85 2.87 -14.57
C GLY A 71 -10.13 1.60 -14.12
N PHE A 72 -8.85 1.71 -13.77
CA PHE A 72 -8.08 0.59 -13.21
C PHE A 72 -8.65 0.13 -11.86
N PHE A 73 -8.95 1.04 -10.92
CA PHE A 73 -9.53 0.67 -9.64
C PHE A 73 -10.85 -0.08 -9.80
N TRP A 74 -11.74 0.41 -10.66
CA TRP A 74 -13.00 -0.26 -10.95
C TRP A 74 -12.79 -1.64 -11.57
N ALA A 75 -11.86 -1.76 -12.53
CA ALA A 75 -11.58 -3.02 -13.20
C ALA A 75 -10.93 -4.04 -12.24
N ILE A 76 -10.00 -3.61 -11.37
CA ILE A 76 -9.37 -4.45 -10.36
C ILE A 76 -10.42 -4.93 -9.37
N GLU A 77 -11.27 -4.04 -8.84
CA GLU A 77 -12.31 -4.40 -7.87
C GLU A 77 -13.29 -5.41 -8.45
N LYS A 78 -13.69 -5.25 -9.73
CA LYS A 78 -14.58 -6.18 -10.41
C LYS A 78 -13.97 -7.57 -10.63
N ASN A 79 -12.65 -7.66 -10.73
CA ASN A 79 -11.92 -8.89 -11.04
C ASN A 79 -11.00 -9.36 -9.89
N LYS A 80 -11.22 -8.89 -8.66
CA LYS A 80 -10.37 -9.15 -7.49
C LYS A 80 -10.20 -10.64 -7.15
N ASP A 81 -11.20 -11.45 -7.46
CA ASP A 81 -11.20 -12.89 -7.16
C ASP A 81 -10.66 -13.75 -8.32
N SER A 82 -10.09 -13.12 -9.36
CA SER A 82 -9.56 -13.79 -10.55
C SER A 82 -8.10 -13.42 -10.82
N GLY A 83 -7.40 -14.29 -11.59
CA GLY A 83 -6.03 -13.98 -12.04
C GLY A 83 -5.95 -12.71 -12.89
N LEU A 84 -7.07 -12.32 -13.53
CA LEU A 84 -7.17 -11.09 -14.31
C LEU A 84 -7.03 -9.84 -13.40
N GLY A 85 -7.47 -9.90 -12.15
CA GLY A 85 -7.27 -8.85 -11.18
C GLY A 85 -5.77 -8.59 -10.91
N VAL A 86 -4.95 -9.64 -10.86
CA VAL A 86 -3.49 -9.52 -10.70
C VAL A 86 -2.87 -8.87 -11.94
N VAL A 87 -3.27 -9.27 -13.14
CA VAL A 87 -2.78 -8.67 -14.40
C VAL A 87 -3.14 -7.19 -14.48
N LEU A 88 -4.37 -6.83 -14.11
CA LEU A 88 -4.81 -5.44 -14.05
C LEU A 88 -4.03 -4.63 -13.01
N LEU A 89 -3.72 -5.22 -11.86
CA LEU A 89 -2.88 -4.60 -10.84
C LEU A 89 -1.46 -4.32 -11.37
N LEU A 90 -0.85 -5.30 -12.06
CA LEU A 90 0.47 -5.11 -12.68
C LEU A 90 0.42 -4.05 -13.80
N GLY A 91 -0.64 -4.01 -14.60
CA GLY A 91 -0.88 -2.97 -15.60
C GLY A 91 -1.03 -1.58 -14.96
N PHE A 92 -1.75 -1.49 -13.85
CA PHE A 92 -1.89 -0.25 -13.09
C PHE A 92 -0.54 0.23 -12.52
N THR A 93 0.26 -0.67 -11.95
CA THR A 93 1.58 -0.29 -11.42
C THR A 93 2.56 0.11 -12.51
N PHE A 94 2.49 -0.50 -13.68
CA PHE A 94 3.23 -0.06 -14.88
C PHE A 94 2.81 1.37 -15.30
N PHE A 95 1.51 1.63 -15.36
CA PHE A 95 0.98 2.97 -15.66
C PHE A 95 1.45 4.01 -14.63
N MET A 96 1.45 3.67 -13.34
CA MET A 96 1.99 4.54 -12.30
C MET A 96 3.48 4.81 -12.48
N GLY A 97 4.26 3.81 -12.92
CA GLY A 97 5.65 3.98 -13.30
C GLY A 97 5.83 4.98 -14.45
N LEU A 98 5.01 4.88 -15.50
CA LEU A 98 4.99 5.84 -16.60
C LEU A 98 4.71 7.27 -16.12
N MET A 99 3.76 7.44 -15.19
CA MET A 99 3.45 8.76 -14.62
C MET A 99 4.61 9.32 -13.81
N LEU A 100 5.30 8.47 -13.07
CA LEU A 100 6.46 8.83 -12.24
C LEU A 100 7.70 9.21 -13.07
N SER A 101 7.76 8.78 -14.33
CA SER A 101 8.92 8.94 -15.20
C SER A 101 9.35 10.38 -15.38
N ARG A 102 8.39 11.32 -15.50
CA ARG A 102 8.69 12.74 -15.64
C ARG A 102 9.38 13.33 -14.41
N LEU A 103 8.90 12.96 -13.22
CA LEU A 103 9.53 13.36 -11.96
C LEU A 103 10.94 12.78 -11.84
N ILE A 104 11.08 11.49 -12.11
CA ILE A 104 12.39 10.80 -12.07
C ILE A 104 13.35 11.43 -13.08
N GLY A 105 12.90 11.68 -14.32
CA GLY A 105 13.70 12.30 -15.36
C GLY A 105 14.17 13.71 -14.99
N SER A 106 13.31 14.53 -14.37
CA SER A 106 13.69 15.86 -13.92
C SER A 106 14.73 15.83 -12.78
N ILE A 107 14.62 14.85 -11.87
CA ILE A 107 15.59 14.68 -10.79
C ILE A 107 16.92 14.14 -11.33
N LEU A 108 16.91 13.19 -12.26
CA LEU A 108 18.12 12.65 -12.88
C LEU A 108 18.90 13.69 -13.66
N GLY A 109 18.24 14.76 -14.11
CA GLY A 109 18.90 15.91 -14.73
C GLY A 109 19.73 16.78 -13.76
N LEU A 110 19.60 16.57 -12.44
CA LEU A 110 20.41 17.24 -11.44
C LEU A 110 21.76 16.55 -11.24
N SER A 111 22.79 17.31 -10.86
CA SER A 111 24.15 16.79 -10.66
C SER A 111 24.23 15.66 -9.61
N ASN A 112 23.33 15.64 -8.62
CA ASN A 112 23.22 14.63 -7.56
C ASN A 112 21.92 13.83 -7.63
N GLY A 113 21.21 13.85 -8.77
CA GLY A 113 19.87 13.29 -8.92
C GLY A 113 19.76 11.81 -8.58
N ALA A 114 20.72 11.00 -9.01
CA ALA A 114 20.76 9.59 -8.70
C ALA A 114 20.86 9.33 -7.18
N SER A 115 21.70 10.11 -6.47
CA SER A 115 21.84 10.01 -5.01
C SER A 115 20.56 10.42 -4.29
N LEU A 116 19.85 11.45 -4.76
CA LEU A 116 18.56 11.87 -4.21
C LEU A 116 17.51 10.77 -4.35
N ILE A 117 17.43 10.14 -5.51
CA ILE A 117 16.51 9.02 -5.75
C ILE A 117 16.84 7.85 -4.84
N MET A 118 18.11 7.45 -4.76
CA MET A 118 18.55 6.36 -3.88
C MET A 118 18.23 6.64 -2.42
N THR A 119 18.44 7.86 -1.95
CA THR A 119 18.13 8.27 -0.58
C THR A 119 16.63 8.23 -0.31
N ALA A 120 15.79 8.70 -1.24
CA ALA A 120 14.34 8.66 -1.12
C ALA A 120 13.82 7.22 -1.06
N PHE A 121 14.25 6.36 -1.99
CA PHE A 121 13.85 4.95 -2.00
C PHE A 121 14.37 4.19 -0.77
N GLY A 122 15.64 4.39 -0.40
CA GLY A 122 16.24 3.78 0.78
C GLY A 122 15.53 4.21 2.06
N GLY A 123 15.27 5.50 2.23
CA GLY A 123 14.50 6.04 3.35
C GLY A 123 13.09 5.45 3.43
N THR A 124 12.39 5.37 2.30
CA THR A 124 11.06 4.75 2.23
C THR A 124 11.10 3.27 2.62
N ALA A 125 12.11 2.53 2.14
CA ALA A 125 12.27 1.11 2.49
C ALA A 125 12.52 0.90 3.99
N VAL A 126 13.33 1.74 4.61
CA VAL A 126 13.59 1.70 6.07
C VAL A 126 12.32 2.01 6.86
N ILE A 127 11.58 3.06 6.47
CA ILE A 127 10.30 3.42 7.10
C ILE A 127 9.31 2.26 6.96
N PHE A 128 9.18 1.70 5.75
CA PHE A 128 8.27 0.58 5.50
C PHE A 128 8.61 -0.63 6.38
N ALA A 129 9.87 -1.04 6.42
CA ALA A 129 10.32 -2.15 7.24
C ALA A 129 10.08 -1.90 8.74
N GLY A 130 10.36 -0.68 9.22
CA GLY A 130 10.11 -0.25 10.60
C GLY A 130 8.62 -0.30 10.95
N MET A 131 7.75 0.29 10.12
CA MET A 131 6.30 0.30 10.36
C MET A 131 5.67 -1.09 10.24
N ALA A 132 6.13 -1.91 9.30
CA ALA A 132 5.69 -3.30 9.17
C ALA A 132 6.06 -4.14 10.40
N SER A 133 7.26 -3.94 10.94
CA SER A 133 7.70 -4.60 12.18
C SER A 133 6.88 -4.14 13.38
N LEU A 134 6.62 -2.84 13.51
CA LEU A 134 5.76 -2.28 14.56
C LEU A 134 4.34 -2.81 14.48
N ALA A 135 3.77 -2.93 13.27
CA ALA A 135 2.42 -3.47 13.06
C ALA A 135 2.26 -4.88 13.61
N GLY A 136 3.31 -5.72 13.52
CA GLY A 136 3.32 -7.06 14.08
C GLY A 136 3.42 -7.11 15.61
N THR A 137 3.95 -6.05 16.23
CA THR A 137 4.23 -5.99 17.68
C THR A 137 3.10 -5.31 18.46
N VAL A 138 2.43 -4.33 17.85
CA VAL A 138 1.36 -3.56 18.50
C VAL A 138 0.09 -4.40 18.58
N LYS A 139 -0.29 -4.78 19.81
CA LYS A 139 -1.48 -5.60 20.09
C LYS A 139 -2.81 -4.85 19.95
N LYS A 140 -2.78 -3.51 20.06
CA LYS A 140 -3.97 -2.67 19.96
C LYS A 140 -4.32 -2.47 18.49
N ASP A 141 -5.56 -2.72 18.13
CA ASP A 141 -6.06 -2.43 16.79
C ASP A 141 -6.20 -0.92 16.59
N LEU A 142 -5.26 -0.35 15.87
CA LEU A 142 -5.23 1.08 15.53
C LEU A 142 -6.05 1.40 14.27
N SER A 143 -6.46 0.35 13.52
CA SER A 143 -7.06 0.52 12.20
C SER A 143 -8.41 1.26 12.23
N GLN A 144 -9.23 1.03 13.27
CA GLN A 144 -10.58 1.60 13.34
C GLN A 144 -10.60 3.08 13.74
N GLY A 145 -9.68 3.50 14.64
CA GLY A 145 -9.63 4.88 15.12
C GLY A 145 -8.72 5.77 14.29
N LEU A 146 -7.48 5.31 14.12
CA LEU A 146 -6.43 6.10 13.46
C LEU A 146 -6.69 6.30 11.97
N GLY A 147 -7.26 5.30 11.27
CA GLY A 147 -7.49 5.38 9.83
C GLY A 147 -8.35 6.56 9.41
N LYS A 148 -9.39 6.90 10.18
CA LYS A 148 -10.25 8.08 9.90
C LYS A 148 -9.48 9.40 10.04
N TRP A 149 -8.69 9.54 11.10
CA TRP A 149 -7.88 10.73 11.33
C TRP A 149 -6.78 10.90 10.29
N LEU A 150 -6.15 9.81 9.87
CA LEU A 150 -5.16 9.83 8.79
C LEU A 150 -5.78 10.26 7.47
N PHE A 151 -7.00 9.80 7.16
CA PHE A 151 -7.72 10.22 5.97
C PHE A 151 -8.00 11.72 5.96
N VAL A 152 -8.45 12.28 7.09
CA VAL A 152 -8.62 13.74 7.26
C VAL A 152 -7.27 14.45 7.07
N GLY A 153 -6.20 13.90 7.63
CA GLY A 153 -4.84 14.42 7.48
C GLY A 153 -4.39 14.51 6.02
N VAL A 154 -4.69 13.47 5.21
CA VAL A 154 -4.40 13.50 3.76
C VAL A 154 -5.19 14.59 3.04
N ILE A 155 -6.49 14.76 3.37
CA ILE A 155 -7.28 15.84 2.76
C ILE A 155 -6.66 17.20 3.08
N LEU A 156 -6.27 17.42 4.32
CA LEU A 156 -5.59 18.66 4.73
C LEU A 156 -4.26 18.87 4.02
N LEU A 157 -3.46 17.80 3.83
CA LEU A 157 -2.23 17.85 3.05
C LEU A 157 -2.48 18.23 1.59
N ILE A 158 -3.51 17.67 0.96
CA ILE A 158 -3.89 18.01 -0.40
C ILE A 158 -4.28 19.48 -0.50
N LEU A 159 -5.12 19.96 0.41
CA LEU A 159 -5.53 21.36 0.45
C LEU A 159 -4.35 22.31 0.68
N ALA A 160 -3.45 21.97 1.60
CA ALA A 160 -2.24 22.75 1.86
C ALA A 160 -1.29 22.75 0.64
N SER A 161 -1.15 21.60 -0.04
CA SER A 161 -0.33 21.49 -1.26
C SER A 161 -0.90 22.34 -2.39
N VAL A 162 -2.22 22.29 -2.59
CA VAL A 162 -2.91 23.13 -3.57
C VAL A 162 -2.75 24.60 -3.23
N ALA A 163 -2.95 25.00 -1.98
CA ALA A 163 -2.75 26.37 -1.53
C ALA A 163 -1.30 26.85 -1.76
N ASN A 164 -0.31 25.99 -1.57
CA ASN A 164 1.10 26.34 -1.78
C ASN A 164 1.45 26.63 -3.24
N ILE A 165 0.62 26.20 -4.22
CA ILE A 165 0.82 26.55 -5.63
C ILE A 165 0.75 28.09 -5.82
N TRP A 166 -0.16 28.75 -5.09
CA TRP A 166 -0.29 30.21 -5.12
C TRP A 166 0.62 30.91 -4.11
N LEU A 167 0.77 30.34 -2.92
CA LEU A 167 1.59 30.92 -1.85
C LEU A 167 3.10 30.84 -2.15
N GLN A 168 3.54 29.81 -2.88
CA GLN A 168 4.94 29.56 -3.27
C GLN A 168 5.94 29.66 -2.11
N MET A 169 5.53 29.21 -0.91
CA MET A 169 6.32 29.26 0.32
C MET A 169 7.18 28.00 0.48
N PRO A 170 8.53 28.09 0.40
CA PRO A 170 9.41 26.92 0.57
C PRO A 170 9.27 26.28 1.95
N ALA A 171 9.08 27.09 3.01
CA ALA A 171 8.89 26.60 4.37
C ALA A 171 7.61 25.77 4.49
N LEU A 172 6.52 26.18 3.85
CA LEU A 172 5.26 25.44 3.81
C LEU A 172 5.45 24.12 3.06
N MET A 173 6.17 24.12 1.95
CA MET A 173 6.48 22.89 1.18
C MET A 173 7.25 21.87 2.03
N LEU A 174 8.25 22.30 2.78
CA LEU A 174 9.01 21.43 3.69
C LEU A 174 8.12 20.88 4.80
N THR A 175 7.28 21.71 5.40
CA THR A 175 6.33 21.29 6.44
C THR A 175 5.36 20.24 5.90
N ILE A 176 4.75 20.48 4.74
CA ILE A 176 3.87 19.50 4.06
C ILE A 176 4.59 18.17 3.84
N SER A 177 5.85 18.21 3.38
CA SER A 177 6.64 17.01 3.11
C SER A 177 6.90 16.20 4.39
N VAL A 178 7.28 16.84 5.49
CA VAL A 178 7.52 16.18 6.78
C VAL A 178 6.22 15.57 7.33
N VAL A 179 5.13 16.32 7.31
CA VAL A 179 3.82 15.84 7.76
C VAL A 179 3.32 14.70 6.88
N ALA A 180 3.54 14.77 5.56
CA ALA A 180 3.20 13.70 4.64
C ALA A 180 3.94 12.41 4.98
N ILE A 181 5.26 12.47 5.23
CA ILE A 181 6.04 11.29 5.64
C ILE A 181 5.44 10.67 6.91
N ALA A 182 5.09 11.47 7.91
CA ALA A 182 4.51 10.97 9.15
C ALA A 182 3.13 10.30 8.92
N ILE A 183 2.25 10.94 8.15
CA ILE A 183 0.90 10.42 7.84
C ILE A 183 1.01 9.13 7.02
N PHE A 184 1.82 9.08 5.97
CA PHE A 184 1.97 7.89 5.15
C PHE A 184 2.66 6.75 5.89
N SER A 185 3.61 7.04 6.78
CA SER A 185 4.19 6.03 7.68
C SER A 185 3.14 5.40 8.59
N ALA A 186 2.25 6.22 9.14
CA ALA A 186 1.14 5.73 9.96
C ALA A 186 0.11 4.93 9.13
N PHE A 187 -0.12 5.27 7.85
CA PHE A 187 -0.94 4.45 6.95
C PHE A 187 -0.33 3.07 6.73
N ILE A 188 0.99 2.99 6.49
CA ILE A 188 1.67 1.68 6.35
C ILE A 188 1.42 0.82 7.59
N LEU A 189 1.55 1.41 8.78
CA LEU A 189 1.28 0.72 10.05
C LEU A 189 -0.15 0.17 10.10
N VAL A 190 -1.14 1.02 9.79
CA VAL A 190 -2.57 0.66 9.81
C VAL A 190 -2.88 -0.40 8.76
N ASP A 191 -2.37 -0.27 7.55
CA ASP A 191 -2.65 -1.20 6.45
C ASP A 191 -2.03 -2.57 6.71
N VAL A 192 -0.80 -2.61 7.21
CA VAL A 192 -0.17 -3.88 7.62
C VAL A 192 -0.93 -4.54 8.77
N GLN A 193 -1.40 -3.76 9.77
CA GLN A 193 -2.26 -4.29 10.83
C GLN A 193 -3.58 -4.85 10.28
N ARG A 194 -4.21 -4.20 9.32
CA ARG A 194 -5.42 -4.73 8.66
C ARG A 194 -5.17 -6.06 7.97
N ILE A 195 -4.03 -6.20 7.28
CA ILE A 195 -3.65 -7.47 6.65
C ILE A 195 -3.45 -8.56 7.70
N ILE A 196 -2.76 -8.24 8.80
CA ILE A 196 -2.52 -9.18 9.90
C ILE A 196 -3.84 -9.61 10.57
N ASN A 197 -4.72 -8.66 10.87
CA ASN A 197 -5.97 -8.89 11.60
C ASN A 197 -7.07 -9.43 10.67
N GLY A 198 -7.15 -8.98 9.43
CA GLY A 198 -8.13 -9.43 8.44
C GLY A 198 -7.97 -10.92 8.08
N GLY A 199 -6.73 -11.42 8.03
CA GLY A 199 -6.46 -12.85 7.91
C GLY A 199 -6.94 -13.69 9.11
N ALA A 200 -7.05 -13.09 10.29
CA ALA A 200 -7.55 -13.77 11.48
C ALA A 200 -9.09 -13.81 11.57
N VAL A 201 -9.78 -12.77 11.08
CA VAL A 201 -11.24 -12.66 11.18
C VAL A 201 -11.97 -13.58 10.19
N SER A 202 -11.39 -13.84 9.02
CA SER A 202 -12.01 -14.67 7.98
C SER A 202 -12.21 -16.13 8.40
N TYR A 203 -11.52 -16.61 9.44
CA TYR A 203 -11.58 -18.00 9.89
C TYR A 203 -12.39 -18.22 11.17
N THR A 204 -12.70 -17.18 11.95
CA THR A 204 -13.53 -17.30 13.15
C THR A 204 -15.00 -17.53 12.82
N HIS A 205 -15.46 -17.15 11.61
CA HIS A 205 -16.82 -17.42 11.15
C HIS A 205 -17.01 -18.79 10.48
N LEU A 206 -15.92 -19.51 10.18
CA LEU A 206 -15.98 -20.83 9.57
C LEU A 206 -15.92 -21.97 10.59
N THR A 207 -15.73 -21.68 11.87
CA THR A 207 -15.74 -22.67 12.96
C THR A 207 -16.93 -22.52 13.88
N LEU A 208 -18.13 -22.43 13.35
CA LEU A 208 -19.33 -22.80 14.08
C LEU A 208 -19.67 -24.25 13.70
N PRO A 209 -19.31 -25.24 14.50
CA PRO A 209 -19.97 -26.54 14.39
C PRO A 209 -21.35 -26.38 15.02
N THR A 210 -22.34 -26.38 14.22
CA THR A 210 -23.55 -27.13 14.46
C THR A 210 -23.23 -28.35 15.28
N ASN A 211 -23.60 -28.34 16.55
CA ASN A 211 -24.16 -29.51 17.20
C ASN A 211 -24.94 -29.04 18.42
N ARG A 212 -26.18 -28.73 18.17
CA ARG A 212 -27.28 -28.96 19.08
C ARG A 212 -28.21 -29.88 18.35
N GLU A 213 -28.05 -31.15 18.56
CA GLU A 213 -29.14 -32.07 18.46
C GLU A 213 -29.02 -33.11 19.57
N VAL A 214 -30.08 -33.15 20.42
CA VAL A 214 -30.59 -34.12 21.38
C VAL A 214 -29.89 -34.18 22.72
#